data_b6482a84f9e4218236b0bd157b078da1
#
_entry.id   b6482a84f9e4218236b0bd157b078da1
#
_cell.length_a   1.000
_cell.length_b   1.000
_cell.length_c   1.000
_cell.angle_alpha   90.00
_cell.angle_beta   90.00
_cell.angle_gamma   90.00
#
_symmetry.space_group_name_H-M   'P 1'
#
loop_
_entity.id
_entity.type
_entity.pdbx_description
1 polymer ?
#
loop_
_entity_poly.entity_id
_entity_poly.type
_entity_poly.pdbx_seq_one_letter_code
_entity_poly.pdbx_strand_id
1 'polypeptide(L)'
;MTTSWLRRVGIAAVVLIFVFVAREALPRFADPEIAKEVDLGRMFLPQVTRQGRPPGFIWQPVGAIPKYSMIPLLVGTVKVTIVAMAVAAPIGVAAAVFTSEFAPPRLKEILKPTIELLAGIPSVVLGFFALMVMASWLQAAFGFSFRLNAVVAGLGLALTIVPVVFTVSEDALAAVPRSYRE
;
A
#
# COMPACT_ATOMS: atom_id res chain seq x y z
N MET A 1 24.08 -4.67 31.22
CA MET A 1 22.80 -4.35 31.93
C MET A 1 21.81 -3.53 31.11
N THR A 2 22.22 -2.89 30.03
CA THR A 2 21.40 -1.98 29.19
C THR A 2 20.37 -2.66 28.26
N THR A 3 20.54 -3.91 27.90
CA THR A 3 19.68 -4.62 26.94
C THR A 3 18.35 -5.15 27.53
N SER A 4 18.32 -5.40 28.86
CA SER A 4 17.13 -5.99 29.50
C SER A 4 15.97 -5.00 29.66
N TRP A 5 16.26 -3.74 29.95
CA TRP A 5 15.24 -2.71 30.05
C TRP A 5 14.68 -2.30 28.68
N LEU A 6 15.52 -2.20 27.65
CA LEU A 6 15.08 -1.96 26.27
C LEU A 6 14.11 -3.04 25.78
N ARG A 7 14.41 -4.32 26.08
CA ARG A 7 13.51 -5.43 25.78
C ARG A 7 12.18 -5.29 26.52
N ARG A 8 12.20 -4.91 27.81
CA ARG A 8 10.98 -4.71 28.60
C ARG A 8 10.15 -3.55 28.08
N VAL A 9 10.79 -2.43 27.71
CA VAL A 9 10.12 -1.28 27.09
C VAL A 9 9.48 -1.66 25.75
N GLY A 10 10.21 -2.42 24.91
CA GLY A 10 9.66 -2.91 23.64
C GLY A 10 8.44 -3.82 23.84
N ILE A 11 8.52 -4.78 24.77
CA ILE A 11 7.39 -5.65 25.10
C ILE A 11 6.21 -4.83 25.66
N ALA A 12 6.48 -3.90 26.57
CA ALA A 12 5.43 -3.02 27.13
C ALA A 12 4.76 -2.16 26.05
N ALA A 13 5.53 -1.61 25.10
CA ALA A 13 4.97 -0.86 23.99
C ALA A 13 4.05 -1.71 23.11
N VAL A 14 4.45 -2.92 22.76
CA VAL A 14 3.61 -3.86 22.00
C VAL A 14 2.33 -4.20 22.76
N VAL A 15 2.43 -4.56 24.06
CA VAL A 15 1.26 -4.85 24.89
C VAL A 15 0.33 -3.66 24.99
N LEU A 16 0.86 -2.43 25.15
CA LEU A 16 0.05 -1.21 25.19
C LEU A 16 -0.71 -0.96 23.88
N ILE A 17 -0.12 -1.27 22.72
CA ILE A 17 -0.81 -1.18 21.44
C ILE A 17 -2.01 -2.14 21.42
N PHE A 18 -1.82 -3.41 21.81
CA PHE A 18 -2.92 -4.37 21.86
C PHE A 18 -4.01 -3.98 22.86
N VAL A 19 -3.63 -3.51 24.05
CA VAL A 19 -4.58 -3.02 25.06
C VAL A 19 -5.36 -1.83 24.55
N PHE A 20 -4.70 -0.86 23.92
CA PHE A 20 -5.35 0.31 23.33
C PHE A 20 -6.34 -0.07 22.23
N VAL A 21 -5.91 -0.92 21.28
CA VAL A 21 -6.77 -1.40 20.20
C VAL A 21 -7.97 -2.18 20.75
N ALA A 22 -7.75 -3.08 21.71
CA ALA A 22 -8.83 -3.85 22.34
C ALA A 22 -9.81 -2.92 23.07
N ARG A 23 -9.32 -1.97 23.85
CA ARG A 23 -10.16 -0.99 24.57
C ARG A 23 -11.04 -0.17 23.62
N GLU A 24 -10.53 0.19 22.44
CA GLU A 24 -11.28 0.98 21.45
C GLU A 24 -12.24 0.12 20.63
N ALA A 25 -11.87 -1.13 20.34
CA ALA A 25 -12.65 -2.03 19.51
C ALA A 25 -13.78 -2.73 20.29
N LEU A 26 -13.51 -3.26 21.49
CA LEU A 26 -14.47 -4.07 22.25
C LEU A 26 -15.82 -3.37 22.53
N PRO A 27 -15.88 -2.09 22.97
CA PRO A 27 -17.16 -1.42 23.19
C PRO A 27 -18.02 -1.33 21.94
N ARG A 28 -17.40 -1.21 20.77
CA ARG A 28 -18.11 -1.13 19.48
C ARG A 28 -18.75 -2.46 19.09
N PHE A 29 -18.14 -3.60 19.42
CA PHE A 29 -18.76 -4.91 19.23
C PHE A 29 -19.90 -5.18 20.22
N ALA A 30 -19.91 -4.50 21.36
CA ALA A 30 -20.98 -4.62 22.36
C ALA A 30 -22.19 -3.72 22.03
N ASP A 31 -22.07 -2.76 21.12
CA ASP A 31 -23.17 -1.91 20.67
C ASP A 31 -24.13 -2.72 19.77
N PRO A 32 -25.42 -2.88 20.14
CA PRO A 32 -26.36 -3.69 19.38
C PRO A 32 -26.62 -3.16 17.96
N GLU A 33 -26.51 -1.86 17.73
CA GLU A 33 -26.70 -1.25 16.39
C GLU A 33 -25.50 -1.55 15.50
N ILE A 34 -24.28 -1.46 16.05
CA ILE A 34 -23.04 -1.78 15.33
C ILE A 34 -22.97 -3.30 15.09
N ALA A 35 -23.32 -4.12 16.09
CA ALA A 35 -23.29 -5.56 15.98
C ALA A 35 -24.19 -6.08 14.83
N LYS A 36 -25.35 -5.45 14.58
CA LYS A 36 -26.20 -5.78 13.44
C LYS A 36 -25.56 -5.49 12.09
N GLU A 37 -24.68 -4.47 12.01
CA GLU A 37 -24.00 -4.08 10.77
C GLU A 37 -22.72 -4.87 10.51
N VAL A 38 -22.18 -5.55 11.51
CA VAL A 38 -20.95 -6.39 11.44
C VAL A 38 -21.27 -7.86 11.13
N ASP A 39 -22.49 -8.18 10.71
CA ASP A 39 -22.85 -9.52 10.25
C ASP A 39 -22.13 -9.89 8.94
N LEU A 40 -21.67 -11.15 8.83
CA LEU A 40 -20.96 -11.67 7.65
C LEU A 40 -21.77 -11.46 6.36
N GLY A 41 -23.10 -11.64 6.41
CA GLY A 41 -23.94 -11.37 5.26
C GLY A 41 -23.85 -9.92 4.79
N ARG A 42 -23.89 -8.96 5.71
CA ARG A 42 -23.78 -7.52 5.40
C ARG A 42 -22.40 -7.08 4.97
N MET A 43 -21.35 -7.79 5.39
CA MET A 43 -19.99 -7.53 4.94
C MET A 43 -19.77 -7.87 3.47
N PHE A 44 -20.41 -8.94 2.97
CA PHE A 44 -20.12 -9.47 1.63
C PHE A 44 -21.30 -9.39 0.66
N LEU A 45 -22.51 -9.18 1.13
CA LEU A 45 -23.70 -9.05 0.28
C LEU A 45 -24.10 -7.57 0.11
N PRO A 46 -24.74 -7.22 -1.02
CA PRO A 46 -25.20 -5.87 -1.25
C PRO A 46 -26.32 -5.50 -0.27
N GLN A 47 -26.28 -4.29 0.27
CA GLN A 47 -27.21 -3.79 1.27
C GLN A 47 -28.15 -2.75 0.67
N VAL A 48 -29.42 -2.77 1.07
CA VAL A 48 -30.40 -1.72 0.77
C VAL A 48 -30.15 -0.57 1.76
N THR A 49 -29.70 0.56 1.26
CA THR A 49 -29.30 1.71 2.10
C THR A 49 -30.35 2.82 2.16
N ARG A 50 -31.17 2.96 1.12
CA ARG A 50 -32.26 3.95 1.02
C ARG A 50 -33.40 3.38 0.19
N GLN A 51 -34.64 3.69 0.60
CA GLN A 51 -35.79 3.40 -0.24
C GLN A 51 -35.63 4.04 -1.63
N GLY A 52 -35.80 3.23 -2.68
CA GLY A 52 -35.70 3.67 -4.08
C GLY A 52 -34.29 3.62 -4.68
N ARG A 53 -33.23 3.20 -3.95
CA ARG A 53 -31.93 2.90 -4.54
C ARG A 53 -31.68 1.40 -4.62
N PRO A 54 -30.99 0.94 -5.68
CA PRO A 54 -30.61 -0.47 -5.77
C PRO A 54 -29.68 -0.86 -4.62
N PRO A 55 -29.69 -2.14 -4.22
CA PRO A 55 -28.74 -2.66 -3.23
C PRO A 55 -27.29 -2.38 -3.66
N GLY A 56 -26.44 -1.95 -2.73
CA GLY A 56 -25.05 -1.59 -3.01
C GLY A 56 -24.10 -2.00 -1.90
N PHE A 57 -22.81 -1.95 -2.20
CA PHE A 57 -21.74 -2.20 -1.25
C PHE A 57 -21.24 -0.88 -0.70
N ILE A 58 -21.28 -0.67 0.62
CA ILE A 58 -20.93 0.60 1.24
C ILE A 58 -19.90 0.36 2.36
N TRP A 59 -18.79 1.04 2.26
CA TRP A 59 -17.83 1.20 3.33
C TRP A 59 -17.90 2.62 3.87
N GLN A 60 -18.50 2.77 5.05
CA GLN A 60 -18.64 4.04 5.74
C GLN A 60 -18.55 3.79 7.26
N PRO A 61 -17.33 3.68 7.82
CA PRO A 61 -17.14 3.37 9.23
C PRO A 61 -17.46 4.56 10.15
N VAL A 62 -17.55 5.78 9.57
CA VAL A 62 -17.85 7.02 10.30
C VAL A 62 -19.21 7.53 9.84
N GLY A 63 -20.18 7.51 10.72
CA GLY A 63 -21.56 7.97 10.44
C GLY A 63 -22.48 7.64 11.59
N ALA A 64 -23.73 8.12 11.55
CA ALA A 64 -24.76 7.82 12.56
C ALA A 64 -25.04 6.30 12.64
N ILE A 65 -25.07 5.62 11.47
CA ILE A 65 -25.12 4.17 11.36
C ILE A 65 -23.95 3.74 10.49
N PRO A 66 -22.86 3.18 11.07
CA PRO A 66 -21.70 2.77 10.30
C PRO A 66 -22.01 1.59 9.39
N LYS A 67 -21.33 1.52 8.23
CA LYS A 67 -21.48 0.46 7.23
C LYS A 67 -20.12 -0.18 6.94
N TYR A 68 -20.06 -1.51 6.98
CA TYR A 68 -18.81 -2.27 6.95
C TYR A 68 -18.74 -3.28 5.80
N SER A 69 -19.17 -2.91 4.58
CA SER A 69 -18.98 -3.82 3.44
C SER A 69 -17.50 -3.94 3.07
N MET A 70 -16.97 -5.15 3.02
CA MET A 70 -15.58 -5.44 2.66
C MET A 70 -15.33 -5.39 1.14
N ILE A 71 -16.37 -5.52 0.33
CA ILE A 71 -16.23 -5.58 -1.14
C ILE A 71 -15.58 -4.33 -1.73
N PRO A 72 -15.96 -3.08 -1.35
CA PRO A 72 -15.30 -1.89 -1.87
C PRO A 72 -13.80 -1.85 -1.52
N LEU A 73 -13.40 -2.34 -0.34
CA LEU A 73 -12.01 -2.40 0.07
C LEU A 73 -11.22 -3.40 -0.77
N LEU A 74 -11.75 -4.62 -0.95
CA LEU A 74 -11.12 -5.65 -1.77
C LEU A 74 -10.95 -5.19 -3.23
N VAL A 75 -12.01 -4.66 -3.83
CA VAL A 75 -11.97 -4.14 -5.20
C VAL A 75 -11.01 -2.95 -5.31
N GLY A 76 -11.01 -2.06 -4.33
CA GLY A 76 -10.07 -0.93 -4.26
C GLY A 76 -8.62 -1.40 -4.21
N THR A 77 -8.31 -2.35 -3.33
CA THR A 77 -6.97 -2.94 -3.20
C THR A 77 -6.51 -3.58 -4.51
N VAL A 78 -7.35 -4.41 -5.13
CA VAL A 78 -7.02 -5.06 -6.42
C VAL A 78 -6.73 -4.02 -7.51
N LYS A 79 -7.57 -2.99 -7.64
CA LYS A 79 -7.37 -1.91 -8.63
C LYS A 79 -6.03 -1.18 -8.41
N VAL A 80 -5.74 -0.79 -7.17
CA VAL A 80 -4.49 -0.10 -6.82
C VAL A 80 -3.28 -1.00 -7.09
N THR A 81 -3.35 -2.27 -6.72
CA THR A 81 -2.29 -3.24 -6.95
C THR A 81 -2.00 -3.44 -8.44
N ILE A 82 -3.05 -3.61 -9.27
CA ILE A 82 -2.88 -3.76 -10.72
C ILE A 82 -2.15 -2.54 -11.31
N VAL A 83 -2.58 -1.33 -10.97
CA VAL A 83 -1.94 -0.10 -11.45
C VAL A 83 -0.49 0.00 -10.98
N ALA A 84 -0.24 -0.27 -9.69
CA ALA A 84 1.09 -0.22 -9.12
C ALA A 84 2.04 -1.23 -9.79
N MET A 85 1.62 -2.47 -9.96
CA MET A 85 2.42 -3.53 -10.57
C MET A 85 2.62 -3.31 -12.08
N ALA A 86 1.61 -2.81 -12.79
CA ALA A 86 1.73 -2.50 -14.21
C ALA A 86 2.82 -1.45 -14.50
N VAL A 87 3.12 -0.59 -13.53
CA VAL A 87 4.17 0.43 -13.64
C VAL A 87 5.47 -0.05 -13.00
N ALA A 88 5.40 -0.54 -11.76
CA ALA A 88 6.58 -0.84 -10.97
C ALA A 88 7.36 -2.06 -11.50
N ALA A 89 6.67 -3.12 -11.91
CA ALA A 89 7.34 -4.33 -12.37
C ALA A 89 8.15 -4.10 -13.66
N PRO A 90 7.58 -3.52 -14.75
CA PRO A 90 8.37 -3.26 -15.95
C PRO A 90 9.54 -2.32 -15.71
N ILE A 91 9.34 -1.23 -14.96
CA ILE A 91 10.38 -0.24 -14.70
C ILE A 91 11.49 -0.83 -13.82
N GLY A 92 11.13 -1.51 -12.73
CA GLY A 92 12.09 -2.11 -11.82
C GLY A 92 12.92 -3.22 -12.48
N VAL A 93 12.27 -4.12 -13.23
CA VAL A 93 12.96 -5.20 -13.97
C VAL A 93 13.85 -4.61 -15.08
N ALA A 94 13.35 -3.67 -15.87
CA ALA A 94 14.14 -3.04 -16.93
C ALA A 94 15.36 -2.33 -16.36
N ALA A 95 15.21 -1.61 -15.23
CA ALA A 95 16.33 -0.95 -14.56
C ALA A 95 17.34 -1.98 -14.01
N ALA A 96 16.87 -3.11 -13.45
CA ALA A 96 17.73 -4.17 -12.98
C ALA A 96 18.53 -4.83 -14.10
N VAL A 97 17.89 -5.17 -15.21
CA VAL A 97 18.54 -5.75 -16.40
C VAL A 97 19.55 -4.75 -16.97
N PHE A 98 19.17 -3.48 -17.12
CA PHE A 98 20.08 -2.46 -17.59
C PHE A 98 21.32 -2.34 -16.70
N THR A 99 21.10 -2.27 -15.39
CA THR A 99 22.21 -2.14 -14.42
C THR A 99 23.08 -3.39 -14.39
N SER A 100 22.49 -4.58 -14.45
CA SER A 100 23.22 -5.84 -14.38
C SER A 100 24.03 -6.12 -15.65
N GLU A 101 23.45 -5.94 -16.84
CA GLU A 101 24.03 -6.41 -18.10
C GLU A 101 24.69 -5.28 -18.93
N PHE A 102 24.13 -4.07 -18.93
CA PHE A 102 24.53 -3.00 -19.87
C PHE A 102 25.26 -1.83 -19.25
N ALA A 103 25.06 -1.55 -17.97
CA ALA A 103 25.63 -0.36 -17.35
C ALA A 103 27.15 -0.49 -17.16
N PRO A 104 27.94 0.54 -17.51
CA PRO A 104 29.37 0.56 -17.22
C PRO A 104 29.62 0.62 -15.70
N PRO A 105 30.79 0.15 -15.20
CA PRO A 105 31.06 0.06 -13.77
C PRO A 105 30.82 1.36 -13.00
N ARG A 106 31.26 2.50 -13.56
CA ARG A 106 31.02 3.83 -12.94
C ARG A 106 29.54 4.15 -12.74
N LEU A 107 28.70 3.74 -13.67
CA LEU A 107 27.26 4.00 -13.59
C LEU A 107 26.59 3.07 -12.57
N LYS A 108 27.04 1.82 -12.46
CA LYS A 108 26.59 0.87 -11.43
C LYS A 108 26.85 1.39 -10.02
N GLU A 109 28.04 1.96 -9.79
CA GLU A 109 28.44 2.56 -8.51
C GLU A 109 27.58 3.74 -8.08
N ILE A 110 26.91 4.42 -9.03
CA ILE A 110 25.99 5.53 -8.75
C ILE A 110 24.55 5.05 -8.65
N LEU A 111 24.11 4.19 -9.58
CA LEU A 111 22.71 3.76 -9.65
C LEU A 111 22.28 2.95 -8.44
N LYS A 112 23.11 1.98 -7.97
CA LYS A 112 22.77 1.16 -6.82
C LYS A 112 22.50 1.99 -5.56
N PRO A 113 23.45 2.83 -5.07
CA PRO A 113 23.17 3.66 -3.90
C PRO A 113 22.01 4.62 -4.09
N THR A 114 21.80 5.13 -5.30
CA THR A 114 20.68 6.04 -5.57
C THR A 114 19.34 5.34 -5.40
N ILE A 115 19.21 4.11 -5.89
CA ILE A 115 17.98 3.32 -5.75
C ILE A 115 17.77 2.87 -4.30
N GLU A 116 18.85 2.50 -3.61
CA GLU A 116 18.81 2.17 -2.18
C GLU A 116 18.38 3.37 -1.32
N LEU A 117 18.87 4.57 -1.64
CA LEU A 117 18.42 5.82 -0.99
C LEU A 117 16.95 6.08 -1.24
N LEU A 118 16.47 5.83 -2.46
CA LEU A 118 15.05 5.96 -2.79
C LEU A 118 14.18 4.96 -1.99
N ALA A 119 14.65 3.72 -1.84
CA ALA A 119 14.01 2.71 -0.99
C ALA A 119 13.98 3.10 0.49
N GLY A 120 14.96 3.90 0.95
CA GLY A 120 15.06 4.42 2.31
C GLY A 120 14.05 5.53 2.65
N ILE A 121 13.35 6.10 1.67
CA ILE A 121 12.35 7.15 1.94
C ILE A 121 11.17 6.54 2.69
N PRO A 122 10.78 7.10 3.88
CA PRO A 122 9.64 6.60 4.61
C PRO A 122 8.37 6.60 3.75
N SER A 123 7.63 5.48 3.75
CA SER A 123 6.41 5.32 2.95
C SER A 123 5.34 6.40 3.23
N VAL A 124 5.29 6.90 4.47
CA VAL A 124 4.41 8.01 4.86
C VAL A 124 4.74 9.28 4.08
N VAL A 125 6.03 9.59 3.86
CA VAL A 125 6.47 10.76 3.08
C VAL A 125 6.05 10.62 1.63
N LEU A 126 6.27 9.44 1.01
CA LEU A 126 5.82 9.16 -0.36
C LEU A 126 4.30 9.19 -0.48
N GLY A 127 3.57 8.66 0.50
CA GLY A 127 2.10 8.73 0.54
C GLY A 127 1.60 10.17 0.65
N PHE A 128 2.22 10.99 1.48
CA PHE A 128 1.88 12.41 1.61
C PHE A 128 2.19 13.18 0.32
N PHE A 129 3.32 12.94 -0.29
CA PHE A 129 3.66 13.51 -1.61
C PHE A 129 2.64 13.11 -2.68
N ALA A 130 2.27 11.83 -2.75
CA ALA A 130 1.25 11.35 -3.68
C ALA A 130 -0.11 12.02 -3.45
N LEU A 131 -0.51 12.21 -2.19
CA LEU A 131 -1.76 12.84 -1.81
C LEU A 131 -1.80 14.35 -2.12
N MET A 132 -0.74 15.07 -1.76
CA MET A 132 -0.74 16.53 -1.80
C MET A 132 -0.31 17.09 -3.16
N VAL A 133 0.70 16.50 -3.77
CA VAL A 133 1.32 17.01 -5.01
C VAL A 133 0.86 16.20 -6.22
N MET A 134 1.15 14.91 -6.23
CA MET A 134 0.93 14.07 -7.41
C MET A 134 -0.54 13.96 -7.79
N ALA A 135 -1.45 13.83 -6.81
CA ALA A 135 -2.89 13.74 -7.05
C ALA A 135 -3.44 14.98 -7.75
N SER A 136 -3.03 16.17 -7.34
CA SER A 136 -3.47 17.43 -7.94
C SER A 136 -2.88 17.63 -9.33
N TRP A 137 -1.61 17.27 -9.50
CA TRP A 137 -0.94 17.36 -10.79
C TRP A 137 -1.53 16.38 -11.82
N LEU A 138 -1.75 15.13 -11.44
CA LEU A 138 -2.37 14.11 -12.31
C LEU A 138 -3.82 14.48 -12.67
N GLN A 139 -4.59 15.03 -11.71
CA GLN A 139 -5.94 15.51 -11.99
C GLN A 139 -5.93 16.62 -13.05
N ALA A 140 -5.02 17.59 -12.94
CA ALA A 140 -4.92 18.69 -13.90
C ALA A 140 -4.43 18.21 -15.29
N ALA A 141 -3.48 17.26 -15.32
CA ALA A 141 -2.89 16.77 -16.56
C ALA A 141 -3.82 15.83 -17.34
N PHE A 142 -4.60 14.98 -16.65
CA PHE A 142 -5.43 13.94 -17.27
C PHE A 142 -6.93 14.21 -17.17
N GLY A 143 -7.35 15.28 -16.52
CA GLY A 143 -8.77 15.65 -16.40
C GLY A 143 -9.59 14.68 -15.56
N PHE A 144 -9.01 14.03 -14.55
CA PHE A 144 -9.74 13.10 -13.71
C PHE A 144 -10.88 13.78 -12.94
N SER A 145 -12.08 13.19 -12.97
CA SER A 145 -13.25 13.69 -12.23
C SER A 145 -13.02 13.76 -10.71
N PHE A 146 -12.21 12.85 -10.18
CA PHE A 146 -11.85 12.81 -8.76
C PHE A 146 -10.34 12.87 -8.59
N ARG A 147 -9.88 13.77 -7.72
CA ARG A 147 -8.46 13.93 -7.40
C ARG A 147 -7.86 12.66 -6.81
N LEU A 148 -8.58 12.03 -5.88
CA LEU A 148 -8.18 10.76 -5.26
C LEU A 148 -8.89 9.61 -5.95
N ASN A 149 -8.13 8.81 -6.67
CA ASN A 149 -8.62 7.65 -7.40
C ASN A 149 -7.58 6.52 -7.39
N ALA A 150 -7.95 5.34 -7.87
CA ALA A 150 -7.10 4.16 -7.86
C ALA A 150 -5.81 4.32 -8.70
N VAL A 151 -5.85 5.14 -9.75
CA VAL A 151 -4.66 5.40 -10.59
C VAL A 151 -3.62 6.19 -9.81
N VAL A 152 -4.04 7.28 -9.16
CA VAL A 152 -3.16 8.09 -8.31
C VAL A 152 -2.57 7.27 -7.17
N ALA A 153 -3.41 6.49 -6.48
CA ALA A 153 -2.96 5.62 -5.40
C ALA A 153 -1.97 4.56 -5.90
N GLY A 154 -2.26 3.94 -7.05
CA GLY A 154 -1.39 2.93 -7.66
C GLY A 154 -0.04 3.50 -8.12
N LEU A 155 -0.03 4.69 -8.73
CA LEU A 155 1.22 5.36 -9.11
C LEU A 155 2.05 5.78 -7.89
N GLY A 156 1.39 6.28 -6.83
CA GLY A 156 2.08 6.57 -5.55
C GLY A 156 2.69 5.32 -4.93
N LEU A 157 1.97 4.20 -4.96
CA LEU A 157 2.47 2.92 -4.49
C LEU A 157 3.61 2.39 -5.38
N ALA A 158 3.53 2.60 -6.70
CA ALA A 158 4.59 2.21 -7.64
C ALA A 158 5.93 2.85 -7.30
N LEU A 159 5.96 4.13 -6.88
CA LEU A 159 7.19 4.79 -6.45
C LEU A 159 7.90 4.05 -5.30
N THR A 160 7.14 3.46 -4.40
CA THR A 160 7.67 2.67 -3.28
C THR A 160 8.13 1.27 -3.72
N ILE A 161 7.42 0.67 -4.70
CA ILE A 161 7.66 -0.70 -5.14
C ILE A 161 8.81 -0.80 -6.15
N VAL A 162 9.02 0.20 -7.02
CA VAL A 162 10.09 0.20 -8.04
C VAL A 162 11.46 -0.16 -7.46
N PRO A 163 11.95 0.48 -6.38
CA PRO A 163 13.24 0.12 -5.80
C PRO A 163 13.32 -1.33 -5.30
N VAL A 164 12.23 -1.83 -4.72
CA VAL A 164 12.15 -3.21 -4.21
C VAL A 164 12.22 -4.20 -5.37
N VAL A 165 11.44 -3.99 -6.44
CA VAL A 165 11.49 -4.84 -7.64
C VAL A 165 12.87 -4.80 -8.28
N PHE A 166 13.49 -3.61 -8.36
CA PHE A 166 14.85 -3.45 -8.86
C PHE A 166 15.83 -4.33 -8.07
N THR A 167 15.88 -4.16 -6.75
CA THR A 167 16.85 -4.88 -5.89
C THR A 167 16.68 -6.39 -6.00
N VAL A 168 15.44 -6.89 -5.87
CA VAL A 168 15.16 -8.34 -5.96
C VAL A 168 15.53 -8.89 -7.36
N SER A 169 15.26 -8.14 -8.42
CA SER A 169 15.60 -8.56 -9.79
C SER A 169 17.08 -8.51 -10.05
N GLU A 170 17.80 -7.51 -9.55
CA GLU A 170 19.24 -7.38 -9.70
C GLU A 170 19.98 -8.49 -8.94
N ASP A 171 19.55 -8.80 -7.71
CA ASP A 171 20.09 -9.90 -6.93
C ASP A 171 19.86 -11.25 -7.63
N ALA A 172 18.65 -11.47 -8.19
CA ALA A 172 18.34 -12.67 -8.94
C ALA A 172 19.24 -12.82 -10.19
N LEU A 173 19.44 -11.72 -10.93
CA LEU A 173 20.35 -11.69 -12.09
C LEU A 173 21.79 -11.95 -11.67
N ALA A 174 22.25 -11.37 -10.56
CA ALA A 174 23.60 -11.59 -10.06
C ALA A 174 23.88 -13.05 -9.67
N ALA A 175 22.87 -13.77 -9.24
CA ALA A 175 22.97 -15.19 -8.87
C ALA A 175 23.10 -16.14 -10.07
N VAL A 176 22.83 -15.70 -11.31
CA VAL A 176 22.92 -16.53 -12.52
C VAL A 176 24.38 -16.76 -12.88
N PRO A 177 24.84 -18.04 -13.05
CA PRO A 177 26.20 -18.36 -13.48
C PRO A 177 26.57 -17.72 -14.82
N ARG A 178 27.83 -17.29 -14.96
CA ARG A 178 28.29 -16.63 -16.20
C ARG A 178 28.14 -17.50 -17.45
N SER A 179 28.18 -18.84 -17.32
CA SER A 179 28.00 -19.77 -18.42
C SER A 179 26.60 -19.73 -19.07
N TYR A 180 25.62 -19.07 -18.45
CA TYR A 180 24.28 -18.87 -19.02
C TYR A 180 24.08 -17.46 -19.59
N ARG A 181 25.11 -16.61 -19.54
CA ARG A 181 25.07 -15.22 -20.02
C ARG A 181 25.81 -15.03 -21.36
N GLU A 182 26.44 -16.11 -21.85
CA GLU A 182 27.11 -16.21 -23.14
C GLU A 182 26.17 -16.90 -24.16
#